data_3a69f515b5dde146283987885568bbf1
#
_entry.id   3a69f515b5dde146283987885568bbf1
#
_cell.length_a   1.000
_cell.length_b   1.000
_cell.length_c   1.000
_cell.angle_alpha   90.00
_cell.angle_beta   90.00
_cell.angle_gamma   90.00
#
_symmetry.space_group_name_H-M   'P 1'
#
loop_
_entity.id
_entity.type
_entity.pdbx_description
1 polymer ?
#
loop_
_entity_poly.entity_id
_entity_poly.type
_entity_poly.pdbx_seq_one_letter_code
_entity_poly.pdbx_strand_id
1 'polypeptide(L)'
;MKYFVTRPGLGFLALVGAASVVSSCGEIVQPPRPIAPEQRPLLNLATSQSLLARFVSLGTSNSQGVQSAGVAAAGQRAAWPAQLAQRAGVPYDIPLIQIPGCNPPLIPPLAANLVLIGAFGDDLVSAIMTTCAPLEPGIALPASNLAISGAKARDALHSTIESEALVSARKAELYARVLLPGQTQVTAMVAKQPTFVSVELAANEVLPASTGRVAAMTPFTEWRATYDAILNAVKGTGAGAVLVGLPNNAANFPSIRRAREFYNQWPYLLALGISVSSKCYLSSNYLFIPGYLLTLLSKTPTTATCADVPDAADYVLTAGDITVINSQMAAMNAHIQTRANENGWAYFSLSALYDLPKPAFRVVDVLFSNTPFGANISLDGVHPSAAGQAILATAAAQAINAKYGVTIP
;
A
#
# COMPACT_ATOMS: atom_id res chain seq x y z
N MET A 1 52.51 -21.54 -16.36
CA MET A 1 52.83 -22.96 -16.12
C MET A 1 51.60 -23.78 -16.42
N LYS A 2 51.70 -24.58 -17.47
CA LYS A 2 50.66 -25.52 -17.93
C LYS A 2 50.67 -26.75 -17.02
N TYR A 3 49.52 -27.35 -16.75
CA TYR A 3 49.34 -28.80 -16.72
C TYR A 3 47.89 -29.20 -17.06
N PHE A 4 47.78 -29.94 -18.14
CA PHE A 4 46.74 -30.83 -18.58
C PHE A 4 46.75 -32.10 -17.74
N VAL A 5 45.60 -32.82 -17.62
CA VAL A 5 45.47 -34.29 -17.69
C VAL A 5 43.95 -34.61 -17.56
N THR A 6 43.29 -34.97 -18.60
CA THR A 6 42.82 -36.22 -19.20
C THR A 6 41.70 -37.01 -18.46
N ARG A 7 40.62 -37.25 -19.20
CA ARG A 7 39.57 -38.30 -19.00
C ARG A 7 40.13 -39.68 -19.30
N PRO A 8 39.52 -40.78 -18.77
CA PRO A 8 38.79 -41.75 -19.60
C PRO A 8 37.45 -42.16 -18.94
N GLY A 9 36.43 -42.73 -19.54
CA GLY A 9 36.26 -43.56 -20.72
C GLY A 9 35.25 -44.68 -20.41
N LEU A 10 34.20 -44.72 -21.13
CA LEU A 10 33.25 -45.79 -21.48
C LEU A 10 33.13 -47.07 -20.63
N GLY A 11 31.85 -47.45 -20.37
CA GLY A 11 31.42 -48.81 -20.05
C GLY A 11 29.96 -49.04 -20.42
N PHE A 12 29.71 -49.51 -21.62
CA PHE A 12 28.46 -50.12 -22.08
C PHE A 12 28.28 -51.50 -21.46
N LEU A 13 27.12 -51.79 -20.90
CA LEU A 13 26.68 -53.19 -20.68
C LEU A 13 25.18 -53.28 -21.05
N ALA A 14 24.96 -53.93 -22.16
CA ALA A 14 23.66 -54.42 -22.60
C ALA A 14 23.32 -55.71 -21.86
N LEU A 15 22.13 -55.81 -21.32
CA LEU A 15 21.55 -57.09 -20.86
C LEU A 15 20.17 -57.25 -21.48
N VAL A 16 20.11 -58.23 -22.39
CA VAL A 16 18.92 -58.82 -23.00
C VAL A 16 18.23 -59.68 -21.93
N GLY A 17 16.97 -59.50 -21.66
CA GLY A 17 16.18 -60.34 -20.76
C GLY A 17 14.77 -60.50 -21.31
N ALA A 18 14.40 -61.72 -21.48
CA ALA A 18 13.28 -62.31 -22.22
C ALA A 18 11.88 -61.82 -21.86
N ALA A 19 11.04 -61.78 -22.88
CA ALA A 19 9.61 -61.58 -22.82
C ALA A 19 8.88 -62.72 -22.15
N SER A 20 8.04 -62.45 -21.18
CA SER A 20 6.98 -63.31 -20.72
C SER A 20 5.64 -62.65 -21.01
N VAL A 21 4.93 -63.14 -22.00
CA VAL A 21 3.57 -62.74 -22.34
C VAL A 21 2.62 -63.38 -21.32
N VAL A 22 2.04 -62.56 -20.42
CA VAL A 22 0.88 -62.93 -19.62
C VAL A 22 -0.31 -62.15 -20.16
N SER A 23 -1.18 -62.85 -20.92
CA SER A 23 -2.49 -62.35 -21.31
C SER A 23 -3.38 -62.28 -20.06
N SER A 24 -3.61 -61.08 -19.53
CA SER A 24 -4.74 -60.85 -18.63
C SER A 24 -5.74 -59.97 -19.36
N CYS A 25 -6.96 -60.46 -19.53
CA CYS A 25 -8.12 -59.67 -19.93
C CYS A 25 -8.35 -58.62 -18.85
N GLY A 26 -7.85 -57.41 -19.07
CA GLY A 26 -8.14 -56.22 -18.27
C GLY A 26 -9.26 -55.44 -18.94
N GLU A 27 -10.30 -55.15 -18.19
CA GLU A 27 -11.36 -54.19 -18.57
C GLU A 27 -10.74 -52.94 -19.16
N ILE A 28 -11.27 -52.51 -20.30
CA ILE A 28 -10.92 -51.22 -20.91
C ILE A 28 -11.52 -50.16 -20.00
N VAL A 29 -10.71 -49.67 -19.05
CA VAL A 29 -11.04 -48.42 -18.29
C VAL A 29 -11.01 -47.30 -19.31
N GLN A 30 -12.16 -46.80 -19.70
CA GLN A 30 -12.25 -45.58 -20.50
C GLN A 30 -11.49 -44.44 -19.76
N PRO A 31 -10.61 -43.72 -20.44
CA PRO A 31 -10.00 -42.55 -19.84
C PRO A 31 -11.10 -41.56 -19.38
N PRO A 32 -10.97 -40.95 -18.21
CA PRO A 32 -11.94 -39.98 -17.73
C PRO A 32 -12.18 -38.95 -18.85
N ARG A 33 -13.45 -38.73 -19.19
CA ARG A 33 -13.82 -37.69 -20.15
C ARG A 33 -13.18 -36.38 -19.66
N PRO A 34 -12.55 -35.60 -20.56
CA PRO A 34 -12.10 -34.24 -20.19
C PRO A 34 -13.29 -33.52 -19.58
N ILE A 35 -13.15 -33.09 -18.36
CA ILE A 35 -14.13 -32.18 -17.72
C ILE A 35 -14.17 -30.97 -18.64
N ALA A 36 -15.32 -30.75 -19.29
CA ALA A 36 -15.51 -29.56 -20.10
C ALA A 36 -15.13 -28.35 -19.24
N PRO A 37 -14.34 -27.39 -19.74
CA PRO A 37 -14.02 -26.20 -18.98
C PRO A 37 -15.35 -25.62 -18.47
N GLU A 38 -15.45 -25.53 -17.16
CA GLU A 38 -16.62 -24.98 -16.48
C GLU A 38 -16.92 -23.65 -17.16
N GLN A 39 -18.03 -23.56 -17.88
CA GLN A 39 -18.48 -22.32 -18.49
C GLN A 39 -18.77 -21.37 -17.34
N ARG A 40 -17.76 -20.58 -16.95
CA ARG A 40 -17.96 -19.45 -16.05
C ARG A 40 -19.12 -18.63 -16.62
N PRO A 41 -20.13 -18.32 -15.82
CA PRO A 41 -21.26 -17.59 -16.34
C PRO A 41 -20.81 -16.23 -16.86
N LEU A 42 -20.86 -16.04 -18.17
CA LEU A 42 -20.66 -14.76 -18.85
C LEU A 42 -21.72 -13.70 -18.46
N LEU A 43 -22.64 -14.08 -17.59
CA LEU A 43 -23.89 -13.37 -17.33
C LEU A 43 -23.74 -12.07 -16.53
N ASN A 44 -22.60 -11.79 -15.86
CA ASN A 44 -22.50 -10.64 -14.97
C ASN A 44 -21.42 -9.61 -15.34
N LEU A 45 -20.62 -9.83 -16.39
CA LEU A 45 -19.63 -8.84 -16.80
C LEU A 45 -20.29 -7.55 -17.33
N ALA A 46 -21.37 -7.70 -18.10
CA ALA A 46 -22.13 -6.57 -18.62
C ALA A 46 -22.76 -5.71 -17.50
N THR A 47 -23.16 -6.34 -16.40
CA THR A 47 -23.72 -5.65 -15.22
C THR A 47 -22.62 -4.96 -14.40
N SER A 48 -21.42 -5.55 -14.27
CA SER A 48 -20.29 -4.88 -13.61
C SER A 48 -19.80 -3.67 -14.42
N GLN A 49 -19.78 -3.77 -15.75
CA GLN A 49 -19.44 -2.66 -16.63
C GLN A 49 -20.44 -1.51 -16.51
N SER A 50 -21.75 -1.77 -16.43
CA SER A 50 -22.72 -0.69 -16.25
C SER A 50 -22.66 -0.08 -14.85
N LEU A 51 -22.43 -0.87 -13.79
CA LEU A 51 -22.23 -0.38 -12.44
C LEU A 51 -21.02 0.56 -12.34
N LEU A 52 -19.89 0.17 -12.91
CA LEU A 52 -18.63 0.93 -12.86
C LEU A 52 -18.38 1.82 -14.09
N ALA A 53 -19.39 2.09 -14.93
CA ALA A 53 -19.22 2.82 -16.20
C ALA A 53 -18.56 4.19 -16.06
N ARG A 54 -18.81 4.89 -14.96
CA ARG A 54 -18.14 6.14 -14.54
C ARG A 54 -17.63 5.96 -13.11
N PHE A 55 -16.64 5.08 -12.97
CA PHE A 55 -15.99 4.83 -11.69
C PHE A 55 -15.07 5.99 -11.32
N VAL A 56 -15.20 6.51 -10.10
CA VAL A 56 -14.38 7.60 -9.53
C VAL A 56 -13.86 7.17 -8.17
N SER A 57 -12.60 7.50 -7.89
CA SER A 57 -11.97 7.22 -6.60
C SER A 57 -11.69 8.49 -5.81
N LEU A 58 -12.25 8.58 -4.61
CA LEU A 58 -11.81 9.47 -3.54
C LEU A 58 -10.87 8.71 -2.63
N GLY A 59 -9.71 9.27 -2.30
CA GLY A 59 -8.79 8.53 -1.47
C GLY A 59 -7.49 9.25 -1.17
N THR A 60 -6.59 8.47 -0.61
CA THR A 60 -5.28 8.90 -0.16
C THR A 60 -4.17 8.27 -0.99
N SER A 61 -2.98 8.13 -0.41
CA SER A 61 -1.81 7.53 -1.06
C SER A 61 -2.02 6.10 -1.56
N ASN A 62 -2.80 5.28 -0.84
CA ASN A 62 -3.08 3.90 -1.26
C ASN A 62 -3.87 3.86 -2.57
N SER A 63 -4.91 4.67 -2.68
CA SER A 63 -5.73 4.79 -3.91
C SER A 63 -5.03 5.57 -5.01
N GLN A 64 -4.13 6.51 -4.68
CA GLN A 64 -3.30 7.22 -5.67
C GLN A 64 -2.22 6.32 -6.28
N GLY A 65 -1.80 5.27 -5.56
CA GLY A 65 -0.74 4.37 -6.00
C GLY A 65 0.65 4.82 -5.61
N VAL A 66 0.79 5.46 -4.44
CA VAL A 66 2.10 5.74 -3.85
C VAL A 66 2.82 4.42 -3.58
N GLN A 67 4.09 4.37 -3.95
CA GLN A 67 5.02 3.29 -3.64
C GLN A 67 6.37 3.89 -3.25
N SER A 68 7.01 3.31 -2.24
CA SER A 68 8.34 3.75 -1.80
C SER A 68 8.40 5.25 -1.50
N ALA A 69 7.39 5.77 -0.78
CA ALA A 69 7.22 7.15 -0.37
C ALA A 69 7.02 8.17 -1.51
N GLY A 70 6.86 7.73 -2.77
CA GLY A 70 6.66 8.60 -3.92
C GLY A 70 5.50 8.18 -4.81
N VAL A 71 5.04 9.09 -5.65
CA VAL A 71 4.00 8.84 -6.64
C VAL A 71 4.52 9.10 -8.06
N ALA A 72 4.43 8.09 -8.90
CA ALA A 72 4.80 8.14 -10.32
C ALA A 72 3.89 7.23 -11.12
N ALA A 73 3.86 7.41 -12.44
CA ALA A 73 2.94 6.70 -13.35
C ALA A 73 2.92 5.18 -13.15
N ALA A 74 4.05 4.54 -12.90
CA ALA A 74 4.12 3.09 -12.69
C ALA A 74 3.29 2.65 -11.46
N GLY A 75 3.47 3.34 -10.31
CA GLY A 75 2.70 3.08 -9.09
C GLY A 75 1.21 3.39 -9.27
N GLN A 76 0.89 4.49 -9.97
CA GLN A 76 -0.49 4.90 -10.24
C GLN A 76 -1.23 3.89 -11.12
N ARG A 77 -0.57 3.31 -12.14
CA ARG A 77 -1.15 2.22 -12.96
C ARG A 77 -1.35 0.94 -12.16
N ALA A 78 -0.52 0.70 -11.16
CA ALA A 78 -0.62 -0.46 -10.27
C ALA A 78 -1.60 -0.26 -9.09
N ALA A 79 -2.13 0.95 -8.88
CA ALA A 79 -3.06 1.25 -7.80
C ALA A 79 -4.31 0.35 -7.85
N TRP A 80 -4.82 -0.05 -6.68
CA TRP A 80 -5.96 -0.97 -6.59
C TRP A 80 -7.22 -0.50 -7.33
N PRO A 81 -7.56 0.82 -7.38
CA PRO A 81 -8.72 1.25 -8.16
C PRO A 81 -8.49 1.09 -9.66
N ALA A 82 -7.27 1.34 -10.15
CA ALA A 82 -6.91 1.14 -11.54
C ALA A 82 -7.00 -0.34 -11.94
N GLN A 83 -6.49 -1.24 -11.09
CA GLN A 83 -6.59 -2.69 -11.31
C GLN A 83 -8.04 -3.18 -11.23
N LEU A 84 -8.86 -2.62 -10.32
CA LEU A 84 -10.28 -2.92 -10.23
C LEU A 84 -11.02 -2.56 -11.52
N ALA A 85 -10.80 -1.34 -12.02
CA ALA A 85 -11.38 -0.87 -13.28
C ALA A 85 -10.94 -1.72 -14.47
N GLN A 86 -9.66 -2.08 -14.54
CA GLN A 86 -9.11 -2.97 -15.57
C GLN A 86 -9.79 -4.35 -15.55
N ARG A 87 -9.96 -4.95 -14.37
CA ARG A 87 -10.66 -6.23 -14.20
C ARG A 87 -12.14 -6.15 -14.60
N ALA A 88 -12.79 -5.03 -14.29
CA ALA A 88 -14.18 -4.78 -14.70
C ALA A 88 -14.33 -4.45 -16.19
N GLY A 89 -13.23 -4.21 -16.91
CA GLY A 89 -13.23 -3.82 -18.33
C GLY A 89 -13.87 -2.46 -18.59
N VAL A 90 -13.68 -1.49 -17.66
CA VAL A 90 -14.25 -0.14 -17.76
C VAL A 90 -13.16 0.92 -17.95
N PRO A 91 -13.46 2.04 -18.64
CA PRO A 91 -12.57 3.19 -18.69
C PRO A 91 -12.29 3.77 -17.31
N TYR A 92 -11.04 4.12 -17.06
CA TYR A 92 -10.63 4.74 -15.81
C TYR A 92 -9.40 5.63 -16.02
N ASP A 93 -9.63 6.92 -16.02
CA ASP A 93 -8.57 7.91 -16.25
C ASP A 93 -7.73 8.07 -14.97
N ILE A 94 -6.43 8.04 -15.16
CA ILE A 94 -5.45 8.18 -14.06
C ILE A 94 -4.62 9.43 -14.33
N PRO A 95 -4.41 10.32 -13.36
CA PRO A 95 -3.58 11.51 -13.52
C PRO A 95 -2.10 11.12 -13.44
N LEU A 96 -1.59 10.48 -14.49
CA LEU A 96 -0.26 9.89 -14.54
C LEU A 96 0.83 10.94 -14.46
N ILE A 97 1.68 10.84 -13.44
CA ILE A 97 2.79 11.76 -13.21
C ILE A 97 4.08 11.17 -13.80
N GLN A 98 4.77 11.95 -14.61
CA GLN A 98 6.04 11.55 -15.25
C GLN A 98 7.12 11.21 -14.23
N ILE A 99 8.15 10.50 -14.66
CA ILE A 99 9.40 10.32 -13.90
C ILE A 99 10.07 11.71 -13.74
N PRO A 100 10.60 12.04 -12.55
CA PRO A 100 10.85 11.14 -11.41
C PRO A 100 9.66 10.95 -10.45
N GLY A 101 8.52 11.57 -10.64
CA GLY A 101 7.35 11.50 -9.77
C GLY A 101 7.08 12.78 -9.01
N CYS A 102 6.06 12.78 -8.18
CA CYS A 102 5.80 13.81 -7.19
C CYS A 102 6.08 13.22 -5.79
N ASN A 103 7.14 13.65 -5.13
CA ASN A 103 8.08 12.86 -4.33
C ASN A 103 8.61 11.69 -5.18
N PRO A 104 9.83 11.76 -5.72
CA PRO A 104 10.43 10.63 -6.37
C PRO A 104 10.42 9.40 -5.46
N PRO A 105 9.97 8.23 -5.94
CA PRO A 105 10.03 7.02 -5.14
C PRO A 105 11.45 6.69 -4.71
N LEU A 106 11.60 6.20 -3.47
CA LEU A 106 12.87 5.65 -3.00
C LEU A 106 13.33 4.54 -3.93
N ILE A 107 14.62 4.53 -4.25
CA ILE A 107 15.23 3.50 -5.09
C ILE A 107 15.70 2.30 -4.23
N PRO A 108 15.50 1.06 -4.69
CA PRO A 108 16.02 -0.11 -4.00
C PRO A 108 17.52 -0.30 -4.30
N PRO A 109 18.33 -0.75 -3.29
CA PRO A 109 17.98 -0.92 -1.89
C PRO A 109 17.96 0.42 -1.13
N LEU A 110 17.36 0.46 0.08
CA LEU A 110 17.27 1.69 0.87
C LEU A 110 18.66 2.32 1.15
N ALA A 111 19.70 1.53 1.31
CA ALA A 111 21.07 2.01 1.49
C ALA A 111 21.54 2.91 0.33
N ALA A 112 21.05 2.70 -0.89
CA ALA A 112 21.40 3.55 -2.03
C ALA A 112 20.94 5.01 -1.82
N ASN A 113 19.79 5.21 -1.17
CA ASN A 113 19.28 6.55 -0.86
C ASN A 113 20.15 7.25 0.20
N LEU A 114 20.69 6.50 1.17
CA LEU A 114 21.63 7.04 2.17
C LEU A 114 22.96 7.45 1.55
N VAL A 115 23.45 6.70 0.56
CA VAL A 115 24.66 7.05 -0.19
C VAL A 115 24.45 8.34 -0.99
N LEU A 116 23.30 8.52 -1.60
CA LEU A 116 22.96 9.76 -2.30
C LEU A 116 22.95 10.96 -1.35
N ILE A 117 22.35 10.83 -0.17
CA ILE A 117 22.38 11.86 0.87
C ILE A 117 23.82 12.22 1.26
N GLY A 118 24.65 11.21 1.53
CA GLY A 118 26.06 11.42 1.90
C GLY A 118 26.91 12.01 0.78
N ALA A 119 26.63 11.66 -0.49
CA ALA A 119 27.43 12.11 -1.65
C ALA A 119 27.08 13.54 -2.10
N PHE A 120 25.81 13.95 -2.00
CA PHE A 120 25.30 15.20 -2.57
C PHE A 120 24.88 16.24 -1.53
N GLY A 121 24.90 15.89 -0.24
CA GLY A 121 24.44 16.75 0.85
C GLY A 121 22.92 16.82 0.97
N ASP A 122 22.46 17.25 2.15
CA ASP A 122 21.05 17.25 2.50
C ASP A 122 20.21 18.18 1.62
N ASP A 123 20.77 19.33 1.20
CA ASP A 123 20.04 20.33 0.43
C ASP A 123 19.70 19.86 -0.97
N LEU A 124 20.64 19.23 -1.69
CA LEU A 124 20.40 18.75 -3.05
C LEU A 124 19.49 17.52 -3.06
N VAL A 125 19.68 16.61 -2.11
CA VAL A 125 18.81 15.44 -1.97
C VAL A 125 17.40 15.87 -1.58
N SER A 126 17.27 16.82 -0.67
CA SER A 126 15.99 17.42 -0.31
C SER A 126 15.32 18.03 -1.54
N ALA A 127 16.05 18.78 -2.37
CA ALA A 127 15.51 19.35 -3.61
C ALA A 127 15.04 18.28 -4.60
N ILE A 128 15.81 17.21 -4.81
CA ILE A 128 15.43 16.09 -5.68
C ILE A 128 14.20 15.37 -5.12
N MET A 129 14.22 15.03 -3.83
CA MET A 129 13.12 14.32 -3.16
C MET A 129 11.84 15.15 -3.04
N THR A 130 11.93 16.47 -3.28
CA THR A 130 10.78 17.38 -3.30
C THR A 130 10.30 17.75 -4.71
N THR A 131 10.88 17.22 -5.76
CA THR A 131 10.43 17.44 -7.14
C THR A 131 9.03 16.90 -7.36
N CYS A 132 8.18 17.67 -8.05
CA CYS A 132 6.87 17.23 -8.51
C CYS A 132 6.81 17.34 -10.03
N ALA A 133 7.04 16.22 -10.70
CA ALA A 133 7.05 16.15 -12.17
C ALA A 133 5.68 16.49 -12.77
N PRO A 134 5.61 16.94 -14.03
CA PRO A 134 4.35 17.20 -14.74
C PRO A 134 3.58 15.89 -14.99
N LEU A 135 2.33 16.03 -15.42
CA LEU A 135 1.54 14.91 -15.92
C LEU A 135 2.10 14.40 -17.26
N GLU A 136 1.86 13.13 -17.56
CA GLU A 136 2.11 12.60 -18.90
C GLU A 136 1.32 13.39 -19.96
N PRO A 137 1.85 13.56 -21.19
CA PRO A 137 1.15 14.27 -22.24
C PRO A 137 -0.23 13.67 -22.54
N GLY A 138 -1.23 14.52 -22.77
CA GLY A 138 -2.59 14.09 -23.11
C GLY A 138 -3.48 13.74 -21.93
N ILE A 139 -3.00 13.82 -20.70
CA ILE A 139 -3.84 13.61 -19.51
C ILE A 139 -4.77 14.81 -19.33
N ALA A 140 -6.08 14.52 -19.28
CA ALA A 140 -7.11 15.51 -18.97
C ALA A 140 -7.51 15.45 -17.50
N LEU A 141 -7.69 16.62 -16.88
CA LEU A 141 -8.19 16.75 -15.51
C LEU A 141 -9.64 17.27 -15.49
N PRO A 142 -10.44 16.92 -14.47
CA PRO A 142 -10.13 15.96 -13.43
C PRO A 142 -10.20 14.53 -13.98
N ALA A 143 -9.24 13.69 -13.59
CA ALA A 143 -9.23 12.27 -13.95
C ALA A 143 -10.27 11.47 -13.14
N SER A 144 -10.39 10.16 -13.36
CA SER A 144 -11.25 9.28 -12.56
C SER A 144 -10.66 8.97 -11.19
N ASN A 145 -9.32 8.89 -11.10
CA ASN A 145 -8.64 8.79 -9.83
C ASN A 145 -8.36 10.18 -9.26
N LEU A 146 -9.15 10.56 -8.24
CA LEU A 146 -9.03 11.83 -7.53
C LEU A 146 -8.26 11.69 -6.20
N ALA A 147 -7.67 10.53 -5.93
CA ALA A 147 -6.93 10.30 -4.70
C ALA A 147 -5.66 11.15 -4.64
N ILE A 148 -5.37 11.70 -3.45
CA ILE A 148 -4.21 12.57 -3.20
C ILE A 148 -3.45 12.07 -1.97
N SER A 149 -2.16 11.81 -2.13
CA SER A 149 -1.29 11.38 -1.04
C SER A 149 -1.27 12.38 0.10
N GLY A 150 -1.37 11.86 1.32
CA GLY A 150 -1.36 12.68 2.54
C GLY A 150 -2.69 13.38 2.85
N ALA A 151 -3.69 13.34 1.95
CA ALA A 151 -4.98 13.94 2.20
C ALA A 151 -5.71 13.24 3.35
N LYS A 152 -6.26 14.02 4.28
CA LYS A 152 -7.23 13.60 5.28
C LYS A 152 -8.65 13.75 4.74
N ALA A 153 -9.64 13.21 5.44
CA ALA A 153 -11.06 13.41 5.08
C ALA A 153 -11.40 14.90 4.97
N ARG A 154 -10.91 15.73 5.90
CA ARG A 154 -11.07 17.17 5.87
C ARG A 154 -10.50 17.79 4.59
N ASP A 155 -9.33 17.35 4.16
CA ASP A 155 -8.67 17.88 2.97
C ASP A 155 -9.46 17.50 1.71
N ALA A 156 -9.98 16.26 1.64
CA ALA A 156 -10.81 15.83 0.51
C ALA A 156 -12.09 16.67 0.35
N LEU A 157 -12.62 17.20 1.46
CA LEU A 157 -13.84 18.02 1.46
C LEU A 157 -13.57 19.50 1.23
N HIS A 158 -12.44 20.04 1.72
CA HIS A 158 -12.21 21.47 1.82
C HIS A 158 -10.94 21.98 1.12
N SER A 159 -9.92 21.13 0.90
CA SER A 159 -8.66 21.61 0.33
C SER A 159 -8.73 21.73 -1.19
N THR A 160 -8.29 22.89 -1.68
CA THR A 160 -8.08 23.21 -3.10
C THR A 160 -6.59 23.46 -3.37
N ILE A 161 -6.20 23.61 -4.62
CA ILE A 161 -4.83 23.98 -5.00
C ILE A 161 -4.44 25.28 -4.29
N GLU A 162 -5.33 26.27 -4.29
CA GLU A 162 -5.10 27.60 -3.76
C GLU A 162 -4.95 27.57 -2.22
N SER A 163 -5.81 26.82 -1.52
CA SER A 163 -5.70 26.70 -0.07
C SER A 163 -4.43 25.98 0.37
N GLU A 164 -4.01 24.95 -0.37
CA GLU A 164 -2.77 24.23 -0.08
C GLU A 164 -1.52 25.06 -0.39
N ALA A 165 -1.59 25.98 -1.38
CA ALA A 165 -0.49 26.90 -1.68
C ALA A 165 -0.15 27.84 -0.51
N LEU A 166 -1.13 28.14 0.35
CA LEU A 166 -0.90 28.95 1.55
C LEU A 166 -0.15 28.17 2.66
N VAL A 167 -0.18 26.83 2.60
CA VAL A 167 0.46 25.96 3.61
C VAL A 167 1.78 25.41 3.07
N SER A 168 1.80 24.94 1.83
CA SER A 168 2.96 24.31 1.20
C SER A 168 2.83 24.34 -0.32
N ALA A 169 3.75 25.06 -0.98
CA ALA A 169 3.83 25.07 -2.45
C ALA A 169 3.85 23.67 -3.04
N ARG A 170 4.55 22.76 -2.38
CA ARG A 170 4.65 21.37 -2.80
C ARG A 170 3.34 20.59 -2.71
N LYS A 171 2.57 20.77 -1.63
CA LYS A 171 1.23 20.19 -1.57
C LYS A 171 0.36 20.73 -2.69
N ALA A 172 0.40 22.03 -2.95
CA ALA A 172 -0.34 22.64 -4.05
C ALA A 172 0.05 22.04 -5.41
N GLU A 173 1.34 21.78 -5.65
CA GLU A 173 1.78 21.09 -6.88
C GLU A 173 1.17 19.69 -7.00
N LEU A 174 1.15 18.90 -5.94
CA LEU A 174 0.52 17.57 -5.95
C LEU A 174 -0.98 17.68 -6.22
N TYR A 175 -1.67 18.63 -5.59
CA TYR A 175 -3.09 18.90 -5.83
C TYR A 175 -3.34 19.29 -7.29
N ALA A 176 -2.48 20.14 -7.88
CA ALA A 176 -2.56 20.54 -9.29
C ALA A 176 -2.29 19.39 -10.29
N ARG A 177 -1.76 18.25 -9.85
CA ARG A 177 -1.67 17.03 -10.68
C ARG A 177 -2.96 16.22 -10.68
N VAL A 178 -3.94 16.55 -9.84
CA VAL A 178 -5.18 15.77 -9.68
C VAL A 178 -6.43 16.61 -9.93
N LEU A 179 -6.44 17.85 -9.47
CA LEU A 179 -7.60 18.75 -9.45
C LEU A 179 -7.44 19.93 -10.42
N LEU A 180 -8.56 20.51 -10.83
CA LEU A 180 -8.60 21.83 -11.44
C LEU A 180 -8.63 22.93 -10.36
N PRO A 181 -8.24 24.17 -10.69
CA PRO A 181 -8.35 25.32 -9.78
C PRO A 181 -9.75 25.43 -9.14
N GLY A 182 -9.79 25.73 -7.86
CA GLY A 182 -11.02 25.88 -7.08
C GLY A 182 -11.76 24.56 -6.75
N GLN A 183 -11.28 23.41 -7.22
CA GLN A 183 -11.89 22.11 -6.91
C GLN A 183 -11.29 21.48 -5.66
N THR A 184 -12.14 20.77 -4.91
CA THR A 184 -11.74 19.76 -3.91
C THR A 184 -11.92 18.37 -4.53
N GLN A 185 -11.39 17.31 -3.89
CA GLN A 185 -11.64 15.92 -4.35
C GLN A 185 -13.16 15.67 -4.47
N VAL A 186 -13.95 16.12 -3.49
CA VAL A 186 -15.40 15.90 -3.47
C VAL A 186 -16.12 16.67 -4.58
N THR A 187 -15.81 17.96 -4.80
CA THR A 187 -16.44 18.72 -5.87
C THR A 187 -16.06 18.20 -7.27
N ALA A 188 -14.83 17.75 -7.45
CA ALA A 188 -14.39 17.09 -8.67
C ALA A 188 -15.12 15.77 -8.90
N MET A 189 -15.32 14.95 -7.86
CA MET A 189 -16.12 13.72 -7.93
C MET A 189 -17.55 14.00 -8.36
N VAL A 190 -18.23 14.96 -7.73
CA VAL A 190 -19.61 15.32 -8.09
C VAL A 190 -19.70 15.81 -9.55
N ALA A 191 -18.74 16.62 -10.01
CA ALA A 191 -18.70 17.11 -11.39
C ALA A 191 -18.55 15.99 -12.43
N LYS A 192 -17.96 14.85 -12.06
CA LYS A 192 -17.83 13.66 -12.94
C LYS A 192 -19.12 12.84 -13.05
N GLN A 193 -20.16 13.15 -12.29
CA GLN A 193 -21.43 12.41 -12.29
C GLN A 193 -21.22 10.88 -12.22
N PRO A 194 -20.56 10.36 -11.18
CA PRO A 194 -20.16 8.97 -11.12
C PRO A 194 -21.35 8.01 -11.11
N THR A 195 -21.18 6.80 -11.61
CA THR A 195 -22.09 5.66 -11.37
C THR A 195 -21.60 4.83 -10.18
N PHE A 196 -20.30 4.92 -9.87
CA PHE A 196 -19.68 4.20 -8.75
C PHE A 196 -18.54 5.02 -8.14
N VAL A 197 -18.44 5.00 -6.82
CA VAL A 197 -17.38 5.73 -6.09
C VAL A 197 -16.68 4.81 -5.11
N SER A 198 -15.34 4.85 -5.08
CA SER A 198 -14.58 4.30 -3.94
C SER A 198 -14.19 5.42 -2.98
N VAL A 199 -14.29 5.16 -1.67
CA VAL A 199 -13.92 6.12 -0.62
C VAL A 199 -12.90 5.48 0.32
N GLU A 200 -11.64 5.93 0.25
CA GLU A 200 -10.51 5.50 1.09
C GLU A 200 -9.93 6.74 1.79
N LEU A 201 -10.57 7.21 2.89
CA LEU A 201 -10.27 8.46 3.58
C LEU A 201 -10.30 8.27 5.11
N ALA A 202 -9.32 7.52 5.63
CA ALA A 202 -9.20 7.25 7.06
C ALA A 202 -7.74 7.06 7.52
N ALA A 203 -6.84 6.61 6.62
CA ALA A 203 -5.49 6.22 7.01
C ALA A 203 -4.65 7.39 7.53
N ASN A 204 -4.74 8.57 6.90
CA ASN A 204 -3.94 9.74 7.27
C ASN A 204 -4.39 10.43 8.57
N GLU A 205 -5.54 10.05 9.12
CA GLU A 205 -5.99 10.45 10.45
C GLU A 205 -5.20 9.76 11.56
N VAL A 206 -4.77 8.52 11.33
CA VAL A 206 -4.06 7.71 12.34
C VAL A 206 -2.56 7.56 12.07
N LEU A 207 -2.14 7.66 10.81
CA LEU A 207 -0.74 7.49 10.41
C LEU A 207 0.26 8.39 11.15
N PRO A 208 -0.05 9.65 11.51
CA PRO A 208 0.87 10.49 12.28
C PRO A 208 1.31 9.88 13.62
N ALA A 209 0.51 8.99 14.21
CA ALA A 209 0.87 8.27 15.42
C ALA A 209 2.11 7.37 15.25
N SER A 210 2.41 6.91 14.02
CA SER A 210 3.59 6.07 13.75
C SER A 210 4.92 6.74 14.09
N THR A 211 4.93 8.06 14.24
CA THR A 211 6.11 8.81 14.71
C THR A 211 6.38 8.71 16.22
N GLY A 212 5.51 8.04 16.99
CA GLY A 212 5.49 8.05 18.46
C GLY A 212 4.47 9.04 19.06
N ARG A 213 3.98 9.99 18.27
CA ARG A 213 3.08 11.06 18.71
C ARG A 213 1.62 10.66 18.51
N VAL A 214 1.06 9.89 19.43
CA VAL A 214 -0.35 9.44 19.36
C VAL A 214 -1.33 10.61 19.38
N ALA A 215 -1.02 11.69 20.10
CA ALA A 215 -1.81 12.93 20.13
C ALA A 215 -1.90 13.62 18.75
N ALA A 216 -1.06 13.27 17.77
CA ALA A 216 -1.11 13.80 16.41
C ALA A 216 -2.22 13.18 15.53
N MET A 217 -2.92 12.16 16.03
CA MET A 217 -4.10 11.59 15.34
C MET A 217 -5.23 12.61 15.28
N THR A 218 -5.98 12.61 14.19
CA THR A 218 -7.22 13.39 14.11
C THR A 218 -8.28 12.76 15.04
N PRO A 219 -8.93 13.51 15.93
CA PRO A 219 -9.97 12.97 16.80
C PRO A 219 -11.08 12.28 16.02
N PHE A 220 -11.56 11.14 16.52
CA PHE A 220 -12.63 10.37 15.88
C PHE A 220 -13.88 11.20 15.56
N THR A 221 -14.30 12.08 16.49
CA THR A 221 -15.48 12.93 16.32
C THR A 221 -15.34 13.94 15.18
N GLU A 222 -14.15 14.51 15.00
CA GLU A 222 -13.84 15.44 13.91
C GLU A 222 -13.84 14.70 12.57
N TRP A 223 -13.11 13.58 12.49
CA TRP A 223 -13.07 12.75 11.30
C TRP A 223 -14.47 12.28 10.90
N ARG A 224 -15.26 11.78 11.86
CA ARG A 224 -16.61 11.26 11.61
C ARG A 224 -17.50 12.30 10.97
N ALA A 225 -17.54 13.52 11.50
CA ALA A 225 -18.36 14.59 10.97
C ALA A 225 -18.02 14.92 9.51
N THR A 226 -16.72 14.99 9.20
CA THR A 226 -16.21 15.26 7.86
C THR A 226 -16.48 14.08 6.91
N TYR A 227 -16.22 12.86 7.38
CA TYR A 227 -16.46 11.64 6.60
C TYR A 227 -17.94 11.49 6.23
N ASP A 228 -18.85 11.74 7.16
CA ASP A 228 -20.30 11.72 6.91
C ASP A 228 -20.72 12.77 5.86
N ALA A 229 -20.11 13.96 5.87
CA ALA A 229 -20.38 14.98 4.85
C ALA A 229 -19.92 14.52 3.45
N ILE A 230 -18.78 13.84 3.35
CA ILE A 230 -18.29 13.24 2.10
C ILE A 230 -19.27 12.17 1.61
N LEU A 231 -19.71 11.26 2.49
CA LEU A 231 -20.65 10.20 2.14
C LEU A 231 -22.03 10.76 1.70
N ASN A 232 -22.48 11.86 2.31
CA ASN A 232 -23.67 12.57 1.87
C ASN A 232 -23.52 13.14 0.45
N ALA A 233 -22.34 13.67 0.10
CA ALA A 233 -22.07 14.12 -1.26
C ALA A 233 -22.07 12.94 -2.26
N VAL A 234 -21.45 11.80 -1.90
CA VAL A 234 -21.52 10.57 -2.72
C VAL A 234 -22.97 10.12 -2.91
N LYS A 235 -23.75 10.04 -1.83
CA LYS A 235 -25.17 9.68 -1.87
C LYS A 235 -25.98 10.61 -2.76
N GLY A 236 -25.69 11.91 -2.73
CA GLY A 236 -26.33 12.92 -3.56
C GLY A 236 -26.14 12.73 -5.06
N THR A 237 -25.11 11.98 -5.50
CA THR A 237 -24.92 11.64 -6.91
C THR A 237 -25.76 10.46 -7.40
N GLY A 238 -26.36 9.69 -6.50
CA GLY A 238 -27.07 8.45 -6.81
C GLY A 238 -26.14 7.27 -7.14
N ALA A 239 -24.81 7.42 -7.00
CA ALA A 239 -23.85 6.38 -7.30
C ALA A 239 -23.88 5.21 -6.29
N GLY A 240 -23.56 4.00 -6.76
CA GLY A 240 -23.11 2.93 -5.89
C GLY A 240 -21.72 3.26 -5.30
N ALA A 241 -21.35 2.60 -4.21
CA ALA A 241 -20.02 2.85 -3.64
C ALA A 241 -19.39 1.61 -2.99
N VAL A 242 -18.07 1.70 -2.81
CA VAL A 242 -17.29 0.84 -1.90
C VAL A 242 -16.55 1.71 -0.90
N LEU A 243 -16.74 1.44 0.38
CA LEU A 243 -16.05 2.12 1.47
C LEU A 243 -14.88 1.25 1.96
N VAL A 244 -13.75 1.89 2.22
CA VAL A 244 -12.51 1.21 2.58
C VAL A 244 -12.18 1.48 4.05
N GLY A 245 -12.13 0.41 4.84
CA GLY A 245 -11.73 0.46 6.24
C GLY A 245 -10.21 0.32 6.44
N LEU A 246 -9.77 0.65 7.64
CA LEU A 246 -8.39 0.54 8.11
C LEU A 246 -8.00 -0.91 8.44
N PRO A 247 -6.69 -1.22 8.58
CA PRO A 247 -6.24 -2.47 9.16
C PRO A 247 -6.79 -2.68 10.58
N ASN A 248 -6.83 -3.93 11.05
CA ASN A 248 -7.36 -4.24 12.38
C ASN A 248 -6.38 -3.91 13.51
N ASN A 249 -5.08 -3.92 13.22
CA ASN A 249 -4.05 -3.70 14.24
C ASN A 249 -2.84 -2.98 13.65
N ALA A 250 -2.49 -1.83 14.22
CA ALA A 250 -1.31 -1.05 13.83
C ALA A 250 -0.01 -1.87 13.94
N ALA A 251 0.09 -2.75 14.95
CA ALA A 251 1.25 -3.62 15.09
C ALA A 251 1.41 -4.63 13.94
N ASN A 252 0.44 -4.79 13.03
CA ASN A 252 0.54 -5.71 11.89
C ASN A 252 1.32 -5.10 10.71
N PHE A 253 1.53 -3.80 10.66
CA PHE A 253 2.37 -3.21 9.62
C PHE A 253 3.77 -3.84 9.64
N PRO A 254 4.31 -4.29 8.48
CA PRO A 254 5.64 -4.93 8.43
C PRO A 254 6.78 -4.03 8.90
N SER A 255 6.62 -2.72 8.84
CA SER A 255 7.58 -1.74 9.35
C SER A 255 7.51 -1.51 10.86
N ILE A 256 6.44 -1.95 11.54
CA ILE A 256 6.31 -1.84 13.00
C ILE A 256 6.81 -3.14 13.63
N ARG A 257 7.89 -3.06 14.43
CA ARG A 257 8.59 -4.19 15.02
C ARG A 257 8.74 -4.02 16.53
N ARG A 258 8.74 -5.14 17.26
CA ARG A 258 9.03 -5.09 18.69
C ARG A 258 10.48 -4.66 18.94
N ALA A 259 10.71 -3.90 19.99
CA ALA A 259 12.04 -3.48 20.41
C ALA A 259 12.99 -4.69 20.59
N ARG A 260 12.48 -5.84 21.06
CA ARG A 260 13.23 -7.08 21.18
C ARG A 260 13.71 -7.64 19.82
N GLU A 261 12.89 -7.53 18.77
CA GLU A 261 13.31 -7.95 17.41
C GLU A 261 14.47 -7.08 16.93
N PHE A 262 14.41 -5.77 17.21
CA PHE A 262 15.48 -4.83 16.90
C PHE A 262 16.74 -5.13 17.73
N TYR A 263 16.62 -5.41 19.02
CA TYR A 263 17.74 -5.81 19.86
C TYR A 263 18.46 -7.03 19.29
N ASN A 264 17.74 -8.03 18.81
CA ASN A 264 18.35 -9.24 18.24
C ASN A 264 19.19 -9.00 16.99
N GLN A 265 19.13 -7.79 16.42
CA GLN A 265 19.95 -7.36 15.28
C GLN A 265 21.25 -6.63 15.72
N TRP A 266 21.56 -6.58 17.03
CA TRP A 266 22.67 -5.82 17.58
C TRP A 266 24.03 -6.03 16.88
N PRO A 267 24.44 -7.23 16.41
CA PRO A 267 25.74 -7.38 15.75
C PRO A 267 25.82 -6.59 14.44
N TYR A 268 24.73 -6.55 13.67
CA TYR A 268 24.65 -5.81 12.41
C TYR A 268 24.52 -4.30 12.66
N LEU A 269 23.78 -3.90 13.68
CA LEU A 269 23.64 -2.50 14.08
C LEU A 269 24.97 -1.91 14.57
N LEU A 270 25.75 -2.68 15.31
CA LEU A 270 27.07 -2.27 15.77
C LEU A 270 28.02 -1.99 14.59
N ALA A 271 27.95 -2.79 13.52
CA ALA A 271 28.72 -2.56 12.30
C ALA A 271 28.33 -1.25 11.58
N LEU A 272 27.14 -0.72 11.86
CA LEU A 272 26.65 0.58 11.39
C LEU A 272 26.95 1.73 12.38
N GLY A 273 27.72 1.49 13.44
CA GLY A 273 27.99 2.48 14.48
C GLY A 273 26.84 2.68 15.49
N ILE A 274 25.87 1.76 15.53
CA ILE A 274 24.73 1.82 16.44
C ILE A 274 24.87 0.76 17.53
N SER A 275 25.15 1.17 18.77
CA SER A 275 25.06 0.31 19.94
C SER A 275 23.59 0.11 20.31
N VAL A 276 23.23 -1.05 20.85
CA VAL A 276 21.86 -1.33 21.28
C VAL A 276 21.82 -1.61 22.77
N SER A 277 21.08 -0.81 23.52
CA SER A 277 20.90 -0.98 24.96
C SER A 277 20.21 -2.32 25.28
N SER A 278 20.68 -3.00 26.31
CA SER A 278 20.02 -4.21 26.83
C SER A 278 18.57 -3.97 27.28
N LYS A 279 18.19 -2.73 27.56
CA LYS A 279 16.79 -2.35 27.86
C LYS A 279 15.86 -2.63 26.68
N CYS A 280 16.34 -2.60 25.43
CA CYS A 280 15.54 -2.96 24.26
C CYS A 280 15.06 -4.41 24.31
N TYR A 281 15.87 -5.33 24.86
CA TYR A 281 15.49 -6.74 24.98
C TYR A 281 14.29 -6.97 25.89
N LEU A 282 14.18 -6.19 26.96
CA LEU A 282 13.10 -6.29 27.96
C LEU A 282 11.91 -5.37 27.66
N SER A 283 12.05 -4.49 26.66
CA SER A 283 11.01 -3.51 26.33
C SER A 283 9.81 -4.16 25.65
N SER A 284 8.61 -3.76 26.05
CA SER A 284 7.35 -4.08 25.38
C SER A 284 7.04 -3.13 24.20
N ASN A 285 7.88 -2.11 23.98
CA ASN A 285 7.66 -1.11 22.95
C ASN A 285 7.79 -1.68 21.53
N TYR A 286 7.21 -0.96 20.61
CA TYR A 286 7.30 -1.16 19.17
C TYR A 286 8.06 0.00 18.54
N LEU A 287 8.72 -0.26 17.43
CA LEU A 287 9.50 0.71 16.68
C LEU A 287 8.96 0.78 15.25
N PHE A 288 8.71 1.98 14.76
CA PHE A 288 8.51 2.19 13.33
C PHE A 288 9.89 2.25 12.66
N ILE A 289 10.31 1.11 12.10
CA ILE A 289 11.69 0.85 11.69
C ILE A 289 12.25 1.89 10.71
N PRO A 290 11.56 2.32 9.62
CA PRO A 290 12.16 3.27 8.70
C PRO A 290 12.58 4.57 9.38
N GLY A 291 11.68 5.18 10.16
CA GLY A 291 11.97 6.42 10.86
C GLY A 291 12.97 6.25 12.01
N TYR A 292 12.82 5.20 12.81
CA TYR A 292 13.72 4.92 13.93
C TYR A 292 15.16 4.67 13.48
N LEU A 293 15.35 3.81 12.47
CA LEU A 293 16.66 3.49 11.93
C LEU A 293 17.33 4.71 11.28
N LEU A 294 16.57 5.48 10.50
CA LEU A 294 17.10 6.71 9.88
C LEU A 294 17.55 7.73 10.95
N THR A 295 16.76 7.91 12.02
CA THR A 295 17.14 8.79 13.14
C THR A 295 18.41 8.34 13.84
N LEU A 296 18.64 7.03 13.97
CA LEU A 296 19.89 6.50 14.54
C LEU A 296 21.07 6.70 13.59
N LEU A 297 20.90 6.38 12.31
CA LEU A 297 21.96 6.50 11.29
C LEU A 297 22.43 7.95 11.13
N SER A 298 21.54 8.93 11.27
CA SER A 298 21.91 10.36 11.19
C SER A 298 22.74 10.85 12.39
N LYS A 299 22.89 10.04 13.44
CA LYS A 299 23.58 10.40 14.70
C LYS A 299 24.71 9.44 15.06
N THR A 300 25.22 8.64 14.12
CA THR A 300 26.28 7.65 14.40
C THR A 300 27.62 8.34 14.74
N PRO A 301 28.37 7.82 15.74
CA PRO A 301 28.04 6.71 16.63
C PRO A 301 26.95 7.06 17.66
N THR A 302 26.00 6.15 17.88
CA THR A 302 24.87 6.38 18.77
C THR A 302 24.45 5.09 19.51
N THR A 303 23.55 5.26 20.49
CA THR A 303 22.97 4.12 21.24
C THR A 303 21.44 4.13 21.09
N ALA A 304 20.90 3.05 20.52
CA ALA A 304 19.47 2.80 20.49
C ALA A 304 18.98 2.38 21.88
N THR A 305 18.06 3.12 22.44
CA THR A 305 17.51 2.85 23.79
C THR A 305 16.17 2.14 23.73
N CYS A 306 15.43 2.23 22.63
CA CYS A 306 14.05 1.76 22.45
C CYS A 306 13.08 2.31 23.52
N ALA A 307 13.47 3.40 24.17
CA ALA A 307 12.64 4.10 25.15
C ALA A 307 11.79 5.15 24.42
N ASP A 308 10.53 5.20 24.80
CA ASP A 308 9.63 6.26 24.39
C ASP A 308 10.01 7.59 25.08
N VAL A 309 9.94 8.66 24.33
CA VAL A 309 10.05 10.03 24.83
C VAL A 309 8.67 10.68 24.63
N PRO A 310 7.92 10.91 25.68
CA PRO A 310 6.56 11.43 25.57
C PRO A 310 6.45 12.64 24.62
N ASP A 311 5.47 12.61 23.73
CA ASP A 311 5.19 13.64 22.73
C ASP A 311 6.31 13.93 21.71
N ALA A 312 7.40 13.15 21.70
CA ALA A 312 8.45 13.27 20.70
C ALA A 312 8.15 12.48 19.43
N ALA A 313 8.71 12.94 18.31
CA ALA A 313 8.72 12.19 17.06
C ALA A 313 9.92 11.23 17.05
N ASP A 314 9.93 10.26 17.95
CA ASP A 314 11.04 9.33 18.17
C ASP A 314 10.84 7.96 17.51
N TYR A 315 9.67 7.75 16.87
CA TYR A 315 9.29 6.50 16.21
C TYR A 315 9.20 5.28 17.15
N VAL A 316 9.02 5.52 18.44
CA VAL A 316 8.77 4.51 19.47
C VAL A 316 7.30 4.57 19.84
N LEU A 317 6.67 3.40 19.89
CA LEU A 317 5.26 3.23 20.29
C LEU A 317 5.23 2.32 21.50
N THR A 318 4.67 2.80 22.59
CA THR A 318 4.41 1.93 23.75
C THR A 318 3.28 0.94 23.45
N ALA A 319 3.13 -0.08 24.28
CA ALA A 319 1.96 -0.97 24.21
C ALA A 319 0.64 -0.20 24.43
N GLY A 320 0.68 0.88 25.24
CA GLY A 320 -0.43 1.80 25.43
C GLY A 320 -0.80 2.52 24.15
N ASP A 321 0.19 3.05 23.42
CA ASP A 321 -0.01 3.75 22.15
C ASP A 321 -0.64 2.85 21.10
N ILE A 322 -0.14 1.61 20.95
CA ILE A 322 -0.75 0.63 20.06
C ILE A 322 -2.22 0.37 20.44
N THR A 323 -2.54 0.32 21.73
CA THR A 323 -3.93 0.14 22.19
C THR A 323 -4.79 1.33 21.82
N VAL A 324 -4.31 2.57 22.00
CA VAL A 324 -5.04 3.80 21.64
C VAL A 324 -5.26 3.87 20.13
N ILE A 325 -4.23 3.62 19.33
CA ILE A 325 -4.32 3.60 17.86
C ILE A 325 -5.35 2.56 17.40
N ASN A 326 -5.26 1.33 17.91
CA ASN A 326 -6.18 0.26 17.55
C ASN A 326 -7.62 0.57 17.95
N SER A 327 -7.84 1.20 19.10
CA SER A 327 -9.18 1.60 19.55
C SER A 327 -9.78 2.63 18.61
N GLN A 328 -9.00 3.61 18.17
CA GLN A 328 -9.47 4.60 17.19
C GLN A 328 -9.75 3.96 15.83
N MET A 329 -8.85 3.10 15.32
CA MET A 329 -9.04 2.39 14.06
C MET A 329 -10.30 1.51 14.10
N ALA A 330 -10.55 0.83 15.22
CA ALA A 330 -11.76 0.01 15.42
C ALA A 330 -13.03 0.86 15.39
N ALA A 331 -13.03 2.03 16.07
CA ALA A 331 -14.15 2.96 16.04
C ALA A 331 -14.44 3.49 14.62
N MET A 332 -13.38 3.84 13.87
CA MET A 332 -13.49 4.29 12.48
C MET A 332 -14.01 3.17 11.59
N ASN A 333 -13.51 1.95 11.71
CA ASN A 333 -13.95 0.80 10.93
C ASN A 333 -15.43 0.48 11.19
N ALA A 334 -15.85 0.48 12.45
CA ALA A 334 -17.26 0.27 12.83
C ALA A 334 -18.17 1.34 12.21
N HIS A 335 -17.73 2.61 12.20
CA HIS A 335 -18.49 3.71 11.58
C HIS A 335 -18.57 3.53 10.05
N ILE A 336 -17.44 3.27 9.38
CA ILE A 336 -17.39 3.05 7.92
C ILE A 336 -18.33 1.90 7.52
N GLN A 337 -18.25 0.76 8.23
CA GLN A 337 -19.09 -0.40 7.97
C GLN A 337 -20.57 -0.11 8.20
N THR A 338 -20.90 0.63 9.28
CA THR A 338 -22.27 1.07 9.53
C THR A 338 -22.81 1.91 8.39
N ARG A 339 -22.02 2.91 7.93
CA ARG A 339 -22.42 3.76 6.81
C ARG A 339 -22.53 3.00 5.48
N ALA A 340 -21.67 2.02 5.22
CA ALA A 340 -21.80 1.14 4.07
C ALA A 340 -23.12 0.37 4.11
N ASN A 341 -23.47 -0.21 5.26
CA ASN A 341 -24.71 -0.96 5.43
C ASN A 341 -25.95 -0.09 5.26
N GLU A 342 -26.01 1.09 5.91
CA GLU A 342 -27.12 2.04 5.86
C GLU A 342 -27.40 2.56 4.45
N ASN A 343 -26.36 2.74 3.64
CA ASN A 343 -26.50 3.24 2.26
C ASN A 343 -26.58 2.11 1.22
N GLY A 344 -26.52 0.84 1.62
CA GLY A 344 -26.53 -0.28 0.70
C GLY A 344 -25.24 -0.39 -0.13
N TRP A 345 -24.11 0.09 0.37
CA TRP A 345 -22.81 0.09 -0.30
C TRP A 345 -21.92 -1.10 0.10
N ALA A 346 -20.92 -1.38 -0.71
CA ALA A 346 -19.91 -2.39 -0.40
C ALA A 346 -18.91 -1.86 0.65
N TYR A 347 -18.29 -2.78 1.39
CA TYR A 347 -17.23 -2.49 2.35
C TYR A 347 -16.13 -3.53 2.24
N PHE A 348 -14.88 -3.10 2.23
CA PHE A 348 -13.73 -3.97 2.52
C PHE A 348 -12.73 -3.22 3.40
N SER A 349 -11.81 -3.96 4.03
CA SER A 349 -10.78 -3.40 4.89
C SER A 349 -9.38 -3.62 4.30
N LEU A 350 -8.49 -2.67 4.54
CA LEU A 350 -7.06 -2.80 4.29
C LEU A 350 -6.43 -3.98 5.05
N SER A 351 -7.14 -4.56 6.02
CA SER A 351 -6.76 -5.82 6.69
C SER A 351 -6.46 -6.95 5.71
N ALA A 352 -7.12 -6.97 4.54
CA ALA A 352 -6.84 -7.96 3.49
C ALA A 352 -5.35 -8.02 3.11
N LEU A 353 -4.63 -6.93 3.26
CA LEU A 353 -3.19 -6.84 3.01
C LEU A 353 -2.38 -6.85 4.31
N TYR A 354 -2.74 -6.00 5.28
CA TYR A 354 -1.87 -5.75 6.43
C TYR A 354 -1.99 -6.80 7.53
N ASP A 355 -3.02 -7.65 7.51
CA ASP A 355 -3.13 -8.78 8.43
C ASP A 355 -2.43 -10.06 7.89
N LEU A 356 -1.77 -9.98 6.72
CA LEU A 356 -0.93 -11.06 6.23
C LEU A 356 0.31 -11.26 7.13
N PRO A 357 0.86 -12.49 7.20
CA PRO A 357 2.06 -12.76 7.98
C PRO A 357 3.23 -11.86 7.56
N LYS A 358 3.89 -11.25 8.55
CA LYS A 358 5.06 -10.42 8.33
C LYS A 358 6.29 -11.29 8.02
N PRO A 359 7.20 -10.84 7.15
CA PRO A 359 8.50 -11.48 7.00
C PRO A 359 9.30 -11.36 8.30
N ALA A 360 10.27 -12.25 8.52
CA ALA A 360 11.20 -12.13 9.63
C ALA A 360 11.95 -10.78 9.54
N PHE A 361 12.15 -10.13 10.69
CA PHE A 361 12.86 -8.85 10.72
C PHE A 361 14.36 -9.07 10.71
N ARG A 362 15.03 -8.47 9.71
CA ARG A 362 16.48 -8.39 9.62
C ARG A 362 16.87 -6.98 9.17
N VAL A 363 17.68 -6.28 9.98
CA VAL A 363 18.10 -4.91 9.65
C VAL A 363 18.91 -4.84 8.36
N VAL A 364 19.64 -5.90 8.04
CA VAL A 364 20.40 -6.02 6.77
C VAL A 364 19.43 -6.03 5.58
N ASP A 365 18.29 -6.72 5.70
CA ASP A 365 17.28 -6.74 4.64
C ASP A 365 16.63 -5.37 4.49
N VAL A 366 16.39 -4.63 5.60
CA VAL A 366 15.88 -3.26 5.53
C VAL A 366 16.78 -2.36 4.68
N LEU A 367 18.08 -2.50 4.82
CA LEU A 367 19.04 -1.63 4.12
C LEU A 367 19.38 -2.11 2.70
N PHE A 368 19.47 -3.42 2.49
CA PHE A 368 20.09 -3.97 1.27
C PHE A 368 19.16 -4.85 0.43
N SER A 369 17.95 -5.18 0.91
CA SER A 369 16.96 -5.90 0.10
C SER A 369 16.15 -4.97 -0.79
N ASN A 370 15.70 -5.48 -1.93
CA ASN A 370 14.73 -4.79 -2.79
C ASN A 370 13.29 -4.90 -2.25
N THR A 371 13.06 -5.80 -1.29
CA THR A 371 11.75 -6.05 -0.66
C THR A 371 11.86 -6.19 0.86
N PRO A 372 12.37 -5.17 1.57
CA PRO A 372 12.71 -5.26 2.99
C PRO A 372 11.53 -5.59 3.90
N PHE A 373 10.32 -5.24 3.48
CA PHE A 373 9.07 -5.47 4.21
C PHE A 373 8.21 -6.57 3.58
N GLY A 374 8.81 -7.41 2.72
CA GLY A 374 8.14 -8.46 1.96
C GLY A 374 7.66 -7.99 0.59
N ALA A 375 7.18 -8.93 -0.23
CA ALA A 375 6.80 -8.67 -1.62
C ALA A 375 5.61 -7.72 -1.78
N ASN A 376 4.76 -7.62 -0.76
CA ASN A 376 3.48 -6.90 -0.82
C ASN A 376 3.55 -5.45 -0.33
N ILE A 377 4.66 -5.05 0.30
CA ILE A 377 4.86 -3.70 0.86
C ILE A 377 6.10 -3.09 0.21
N SER A 378 6.01 -1.82 -0.13
CA SER A 378 7.09 -1.06 -0.78
C SER A 378 8.19 -0.65 0.22
N LEU A 379 9.25 0.01 -0.27
CA LEU A 379 10.46 0.31 0.51
C LEU A 379 10.22 1.23 1.72
N ASP A 380 9.15 1.99 1.73
CA ASP A 380 8.79 2.86 2.86
C ASP A 380 8.18 2.10 4.06
N GLY A 381 7.86 0.82 3.88
CA GLY A 381 7.29 -0.03 4.92
C GLY A 381 5.82 0.25 5.26
N VAL A 382 5.17 1.14 4.52
CA VAL A 382 3.78 1.58 4.74
C VAL A 382 2.91 1.27 3.53
N HIS A 383 3.31 1.74 2.34
CA HIS A 383 2.47 1.63 1.15
C HIS A 383 2.57 0.25 0.49
N PRO A 384 1.47 -0.23 -0.11
CA PRO A 384 1.48 -1.48 -0.86
C PRO A 384 2.43 -1.39 -2.06
N SER A 385 3.13 -2.48 -2.35
CA SER A 385 3.76 -2.69 -3.66
C SER A 385 2.70 -2.94 -4.74
N ALA A 386 3.09 -3.09 -6.00
CA ALA A 386 2.17 -3.51 -7.06
C ALA A 386 1.45 -4.84 -6.72
N ALA A 387 2.13 -5.79 -6.08
CA ALA A 387 1.55 -7.04 -5.61
C ALA A 387 0.55 -6.82 -4.46
N GLY A 388 0.88 -5.94 -3.51
CA GLY A 388 -0.03 -5.55 -2.43
C GLY A 388 -1.28 -4.84 -2.95
N GLN A 389 -1.14 -3.98 -3.94
CA GLN A 389 -2.25 -3.32 -4.61
C GLN A 389 -3.19 -4.33 -5.30
N ALA A 390 -2.65 -5.41 -5.88
CA ALA A 390 -3.45 -6.48 -6.49
C ALA A 390 -4.29 -7.24 -5.45
N ILE A 391 -3.77 -7.42 -4.23
CA ILE A 391 -4.52 -8.01 -3.11
C ILE A 391 -5.71 -7.11 -2.75
N LEU A 392 -5.48 -5.79 -2.63
CA LEU A 392 -6.55 -4.82 -2.32
C LEU A 392 -7.60 -4.77 -3.45
N ALA A 393 -7.19 -4.81 -4.71
CA ALA A 393 -8.10 -4.87 -5.85
C ALA A 393 -8.98 -6.13 -5.82
N THR A 394 -8.41 -7.27 -5.41
CA THR A 394 -9.16 -8.53 -5.24
C THR A 394 -10.18 -8.41 -4.10
N ALA A 395 -9.79 -7.86 -2.96
CA ALA A 395 -10.70 -7.66 -1.83
C ALA A 395 -11.85 -6.69 -2.19
N ALA A 396 -11.55 -5.61 -2.92
CA ALA A 396 -12.54 -4.68 -3.43
C ALA A 396 -13.53 -5.37 -4.40
N ALA A 397 -13.01 -6.15 -5.38
CA ALA A 397 -13.83 -6.89 -6.32
C ALA A 397 -14.77 -7.87 -5.61
N GLN A 398 -14.26 -8.65 -4.64
CA GLN A 398 -15.05 -9.57 -3.84
C GLN A 398 -16.17 -8.87 -3.08
N ALA A 399 -15.88 -7.74 -2.43
CA ALA A 399 -16.87 -6.96 -1.69
C ALA A 399 -17.96 -6.38 -2.60
N ILE A 400 -17.56 -5.86 -3.76
CA ILE A 400 -18.50 -5.32 -4.76
C ILE A 400 -19.35 -6.44 -5.35
N ASN A 401 -18.76 -7.57 -5.72
CA ASN A 401 -19.47 -8.73 -6.24
C ASN A 401 -20.54 -9.22 -5.25
N ALA A 402 -20.14 -9.38 -3.97
CA ALA A 402 -21.05 -9.82 -2.92
C ALA A 402 -22.20 -8.83 -2.68
N LYS A 403 -21.92 -7.52 -2.75
CA LYS A 403 -22.93 -6.48 -2.45
C LYS A 403 -23.90 -6.22 -3.59
N TYR A 404 -23.40 -6.18 -4.81
CA TYR A 404 -24.17 -5.75 -5.99
C TYR A 404 -24.61 -6.91 -6.90
N GLY A 405 -24.23 -8.14 -6.58
CA GLY A 405 -24.58 -9.32 -7.39
C GLY A 405 -23.92 -9.31 -8.77
N VAL A 406 -22.80 -8.64 -8.92
CA VAL A 406 -22.01 -8.57 -10.18
C VAL A 406 -20.82 -9.52 -10.14
N THR A 407 -20.11 -9.68 -11.25
CA THR A 407 -18.89 -10.46 -11.33
C THR A 407 -17.75 -9.61 -11.89
N ILE A 408 -16.83 -9.21 -11.02
CA ILE A 408 -15.53 -8.63 -11.36
C ILE A 408 -14.50 -9.72 -11.09
N PRO A 409 -13.66 -10.11 -12.06
CA PRO A 409 -12.67 -11.18 -11.92
C PRO A 409 -11.66 -10.98 -10.80
#